data_22afcd6b637ddca76b346e0f0e96c79f
#
_entry.id   22afcd6b637ddca76b346e0f0e96c79f
#
_cell.length_a   1.000
_cell.length_b   1.000
_cell.length_c   1.000
_cell.angle_alpha   90.00
_cell.angle_beta   90.00
_cell.angle_gamma   90.00
#
_symmetry.space_group_name_H-M   'P 1'
#
loop_
_entity.id
_entity.type
_entity.pdbx_description
1 polymer ?
#
loop_
_entity_poly.entity_id
_entity_poly.type
_entity_poly.pdbx_seq_one_letter_code
_entity_poly.pdbx_strand_id
1 'polypeptide(L)'
;MSNFAHALVGLAVLASLPASGCKNRGSSTVPRGSMAQVEQCEGNQSIATDVNEDGRTDIEHVERNGRRYCTRADMNFDGKVDVERFYEGDGVQVAHERHDFDFDGRLDQLSFYENGQLARKELDTNFDNTIDTWLWCGNGWVTRAERDRQRDGRVDVWEVYEQGLITEAQYDDNNDGRVEKWDSFRNGKLVLTKYDDNRDGEPDRSHDMPLQSIGPADDALRCERGE
;
A
#
# COMPACT_ATOMS: atom_id res chain seq x y z
N MET A 1 -35.44 46.45 -53.89
CA MET A 1 -35.58 45.16 -53.22
C MET A 1 -34.23 44.80 -52.65
N SER A 2 -34.08 45.05 -51.40
CA SER A 2 -32.76 45.10 -50.71
C SER A 2 -32.62 43.86 -49.86
N ASN A 3 -31.61 42.98 -50.10
CA ASN A 3 -31.26 41.85 -49.31
C ASN A 3 -30.14 42.26 -48.33
N PHE A 4 -30.49 42.36 -47.04
CA PHE A 4 -29.51 42.47 -45.94
C PHE A 4 -29.04 41.06 -45.56
N ALA A 5 -27.74 40.82 -45.75
CA ALA A 5 -27.06 39.64 -45.20
C ALA A 5 -26.53 40.01 -43.79
N HIS A 6 -27.02 39.31 -42.74
CA HIS A 6 -26.51 39.40 -41.40
C HIS A 6 -25.36 38.43 -41.23
N ALA A 7 -24.17 38.98 -40.99
CA ALA A 7 -22.98 38.20 -40.59
C ALA A 7 -23.08 37.90 -39.08
N LEU A 8 -23.19 36.61 -38.72
CA LEU A 8 -23.06 36.12 -37.35
C LEU A 8 -21.57 36.00 -37.00
N VAL A 9 -21.10 36.87 -36.14
CA VAL A 9 -19.78 36.76 -35.49
C VAL A 9 -19.92 35.76 -34.37
N GLY A 10 -19.35 34.57 -34.57
CA GLY A 10 -19.25 33.55 -33.54
C GLY A 10 -18.17 33.90 -32.52
N LEU A 11 -18.61 34.21 -31.31
CA LEU A 11 -17.73 34.42 -30.17
C LEU A 11 -17.28 33.01 -29.66
N ALA A 12 -16.04 32.60 -29.94
CA ALA A 12 -15.45 31.41 -29.34
C ALA A 12 -15.17 31.69 -27.86
N VAL A 13 -16.00 31.15 -26.98
CA VAL A 13 -15.74 31.08 -25.56
C VAL A 13 -14.69 29.98 -25.32
N LEU A 14 -13.47 30.38 -25.08
CA LEU A 14 -12.44 29.50 -24.54
C LEU A 14 -12.84 29.14 -23.09
N ALA A 15 -13.43 27.97 -22.94
CA ALA A 15 -13.65 27.38 -21.63
C ALA A 15 -12.28 26.94 -21.07
N SER A 16 -11.72 27.73 -20.16
CA SER A 16 -10.62 27.32 -19.30
C SER A 16 -11.13 26.21 -18.39
N LEU A 17 -10.67 24.97 -18.63
CA LEU A 17 -10.86 23.87 -17.70
C LEU A 17 -10.10 24.20 -16.42
N PRO A 18 -10.75 24.17 -15.25
CA PRO A 18 -10.03 24.29 -14.00
C PRO A 18 -9.12 23.09 -13.86
N ALA A 19 -7.83 23.32 -13.62
CA ALA A 19 -6.92 22.29 -13.16
C ALA A 19 -7.53 21.68 -11.87
N SER A 20 -8.03 20.48 -11.98
CA SER A 20 -8.47 19.70 -10.82
C SER A 20 -7.24 19.37 -10.01
N GLY A 21 -6.89 20.27 -9.08
CA GLY A 21 -5.95 19.97 -8.03
C GLY A 21 -6.45 18.74 -7.30
N CYS A 22 -5.59 17.76 -7.08
CA CYS A 22 -5.82 16.58 -6.25
C CYS A 22 -6.23 17.03 -4.84
N LYS A 23 -7.51 17.32 -4.66
CA LYS A 23 -8.16 17.43 -3.35
C LYS A 23 -8.72 16.05 -3.06
N ASN A 24 -7.96 15.32 -2.30
CA ASN A 24 -8.34 14.41 -1.22
C ASN A 24 -7.20 13.43 -0.98
N ARG A 25 -6.21 13.91 -0.22
CA ARG A 25 -5.46 12.98 0.62
C ARG A 25 -6.47 12.52 1.66
N GLY A 26 -7.09 11.36 1.42
CA GLY A 26 -7.80 10.64 2.46
C GLY A 26 -6.77 10.34 3.54
N SER A 27 -6.73 11.18 4.57
CA SER A 27 -6.04 10.86 5.81
C SER A 27 -6.64 9.55 6.30
N SER A 28 -5.92 8.43 6.14
CA SER A 28 -6.26 7.24 6.88
C SER A 28 -6.08 7.61 8.35
N THR A 29 -7.16 7.55 9.12
CA THR A 29 -7.19 7.89 10.54
C THR A 29 -6.51 6.81 11.41
N VAL A 30 -5.80 5.85 10.81
CA VAL A 30 -4.99 4.87 11.54
C VAL A 30 -3.64 5.51 11.82
N PRO A 31 -3.22 5.67 13.09
CA PRO A 31 -1.91 6.21 13.42
C PRO A 31 -0.82 5.37 12.77
N ARG A 32 0.06 5.99 12.00
CA ARG A 32 1.25 5.35 11.46
C ARG A 32 2.14 4.89 12.61
N GLY A 33 2.63 3.65 12.54
CA GLY A 33 3.64 3.15 13.48
C GLY A 33 3.12 2.55 14.78
N SER A 34 1.83 2.24 14.91
CA SER A 34 1.32 1.57 16.11
C SER A 34 0.90 0.13 15.81
N MET A 35 1.84 -0.80 15.86
CA MET A 35 1.52 -2.23 16.02
C MET A 35 0.90 -2.55 17.40
N ALA A 36 0.84 -1.56 18.30
CA ALA A 36 0.45 -1.72 19.70
C ALA A 36 -1.06 -1.84 19.97
N GLN A 37 -1.91 -1.70 18.98
CA GLN A 37 -3.37 -1.84 19.13
C GLN A 37 -3.94 -3.05 18.43
N VAL A 38 -3.13 -4.06 18.21
CA VAL A 38 -3.59 -5.25 17.52
C VAL A 38 -4.17 -6.22 18.52
N GLU A 39 -5.33 -6.73 18.19
CA GLU A 39 -6.13 -7.67 18.93
C GLU A 39 -5.31 -8.87 19.43
N GLN A 40 -5.52 -9.32 20.67
CA GLN A 40 -4.81 -10.47 21.23
C GLN A 40 -5.48 -11.77 20.76
N CYS A 41 -4.68 -12.76 20.35
CA CYS A 41 -5.16 -14.09 19.99
C CYS A 41 -5.51 -14.90 21.25
N GLU A 42 -6.64 -14.58 21.88
CA GLU A 42 -7.12 -15.21 23.10
C GLU A 42 -8.59 -15.66 22.92
N GLY A 43 -8.93 -16.80 23.48
CA GLY A 43 -10.28 -17.38 23.39
C GLY A 43 -10.64 -18.22 24.59
N ASN A 44 -11.80 -18.86 24.52
CA ASN A 44 -12.29 -19.75 25.57
C ASN A 44 -11.99 -21.23 25.31
N GLN A 45 -11.54 -21.57 24.12
CA GLN A 45 -11.09 -22.91 23.72
C GLN A 45 -9.93 -22.79 22.76
N SER A 46 -9.03 -23.80 22.78
CA SER A 46 -7.97 -23.89 21.77
C SER A 46 -7.68 -25.35 21.43
N ILE A 47 -7.20 -25.57 20.21
CA ILE A 47 -6.70 -26.84 19.70
C ILE A 47 -5.24 -26.62 19.35
N ALA A 48 -4.37 -27.32 20.07
CA ALA A 48 -2.92 -27.24 19.91
C ALA A 48 -2.39 -28.46 19.15
N THR A 49 -1.41 -28.26 18.29
CA THR A 49 -0.69 -29.29 17.52
C THR A 49 0.79 -29.10 17.70
N ASP A 50 1.49 -30.15 18.07
CA ASP A 50 2.93 -30.29 18.07
C ASP A 50 3.31 -31.05 16.79
N VAL A 51 3.92 -30.36 15.83
CA VAL A 51 4.20 -30.92 14.48
C VAL A 51 5.53 -31.67 14.46
N ASN A 52 6.49 -31.20 15.26
CA ASN A 52 7.85 -31.77 15.30
C ASN A 52 8.04 -32.76 16.45
N GLU A 53 7.04 -32.98 17.30
CA GLU A 53 7.03 -33.92 18.44
C GLU A 53 8.08 -33.56 19.53
N ASP A 54 8.39 -32.28 19.73
CA ASP A 54 9.34 -31.80 20.75
C ASP A 54 8.69 -31.50 22.10
N GLY A 55 7.37 -31.63 22.19
CA GLY A 55 6.55 -31.37 23.39
C GLY A 55 6.09 -29.92 23.51
N ARG A 56 6.30 -29.08 22.50
CA ARG A 56 5.80 -27.70 22.42
C ARG A 56 4.69 -27.61 21.38
N THR A 57 3.90 -26.58 21.48
CA THR A 57 2.83 -26.31 20.50
C THR A 57 3.39 -25.48 19.36
N ASP A 58 3.33 -26.01 18.13
CA ASP A 58 3.76 -25.31 16.91
C ASP A 58 2.58 -24.59 16.23
N ILE A 59 1.37 -25.18 16.31
CA ILE A 59 0.16 -24.57 15.74
C ILE A 59 -0.93 -24.57 16.80
N GLU A 60 -1.55 -23.40 17.01
CA GLU A 60 -2.71 -23.28 17.92
C GLU A 60 -3.88 -22.59 17.20
N HIS A 61 -5.01 -23.27 17.16
CA HIS A 61 -6.29 -22.70 16.73
C HIS A 61 -7.09 -22.29 17.94
N VAL A 62 -7.36 -21.01 18.06
CA VAL A 62 -8.13 -20.43 19.17
C VAL A 62 -9.55 -20.15 18.73
N GLU A 63 -10.53 -20.54 19.57
CA GLU A 63 -11.95 -20.35 19.32
C GLU A 63 -12.59 -19.38 20.32
N ARG A 64 -13.54 -18.59 19.81
CA ARG A 64 -14.50 -17.81 20.59
C ARG A 64 -15.92 -18.18 20.20
N ASN A 65 -16.72 -18.57 21.17
CA ASN A 65 -18.13 -18.97 20.96
C ASN A 65 -18.28 -20.09 19.89
N GLY A 66 -17.36 -21.07 19.87
CA GLY A 66 -17.40 -22.20 18.95
C GLY A 66 -17.06 -21.86 17.51
N ARG A 67 -16.40 -20.73 17.27
CA ARG A 67 -15.90 -20.33 15.95
C ARG A 67 -14.42 -20.00 16.05
N ARG A 68 -13.68 -20.30 14.99
CA ARG A 68 -12.27 -19.93 14.88
C ARG A 68 -12.15 -18.41 14.96
N TYR A 69 -11.34 -17.96 15.91
CA TYR A 69 -11.08 -16.55 16.13
C TYR A 69 -9.71 -16.16 15.62
N CYS A 70 -8.69 -16.97 15.95
CA CYS A 70 -7.35 -16.78 15.45
C CYS A 70 -6.58 -18.11 15.37
N THR A 71 -5.51 -18.10 14.62
CA THR A 71 -4.52 -19.19 14.56
C THR A 71 -3.15 -18.58 14.83
N ARG A 72 -2.33 -19.25 15.64
CA ARG A 72 -0.91 -18.95 15.85
C ARG A 72 -0.06 -20.07 15.33
N ALA A 73 1.08 -19.77 14.73
CA ALA A 73 2.05 -20.76 14.28
C ALA A 73 3.47 -20.32 14.60
N ASP A 74 4.25 -21.28 15.11
CA ASP A 74 5.71 -21.25 15.25
C ASP A 74 6.28 -22.03 14.06
N MET A 75 6.82 -21.31 13.08
CA MET A 75 7.25 -21.90 11.80
C MET A 75 8.68 -22.41 11.84
N ASN A 76 9.50 -21.90 12.77
CA ASN A 76 10.91 -22.24 12.93
C ASN A 76 11.16 -23.17 14.13
N PHE A 77 10.11 -23.47 14.93
CA PHE A 77 10.14 -24.34 16.10
C PHE A 77 11.02 -23.84 17.26
N ASP A 78 11.16 -22.54 17.41
CA ASP A 78 11.97 -21.95 18.49
C ASP A 78 11.14 -21.66 19.77
N GLY A 79 9.83 -21.84 19.71
CA GLY A 79 8.88 -21.64 20.81
C GLY A 79 8.29 -20.22 20.81
N LYS A 80 8.50 -19.43 19.77
CA LYS A 80 7.86 -18.14 19.56
C LYS A 80 6.87 -18.22 18.40
N VAL A 81 5.91 -17.31 18.39
CA VAL A 81 4.91 -17.23 17.32
C VAL A 81 5.43 -16.36 16.18
N ASP A 82 5.52 -16.91 14.98
CA ASP A 82 5.97 -16.24 13.77
C ASP A 82 4.81 -15.76 12.91
N VAL A 83 3.64 -16.43 13.01
CA VAL A 83 2.45 -16.08 12.24
C VAL A 83 1.23 -16.04 13.16
N GLU A 84 0.46 -14.95 13.07
CA GLU A 84 -0.88 -14.89 13.65
C GLU A 84 -1.88 -14.53 12.56
N ARG A 85 -2.94 -15.32 12.46
CA ARG A 85 -4.05 -15.11 11.52
C ARG A 85 -5.34 -14.95 12.30
N PHE A 86 -6.05 -13.85 12.09
CA PHE A 86 -7.34 -13.55 12.71
C PHE A 86 -8.48 -13.68 11.70
N TYR A 87 -9.61 -14.16 12.15
CA TYR A 87 -10.76 -14.43 11.32
C TYR A 87 -11.91 -13.49 11.61
N GLU A 88 -12.73 -13.24 10.59
CA GLU A 88 -14.00 -12.53 10.72
C GLU A 88 -14.96 -13.31 11.64
N GLY A 89 -16.07 -12.68 12.04
CA GLY A 89 -17.04 -13.28 12.93
C GLY A 89 -17.68 -14.60 12.46
N ASP A 90 -17.50 -14.96 11.18
CA ASP A 90 -17.91 -16.27 10.63
C ASP A 90 -16.90 -17.39 10.96
N GLY A 91 -15.67 -17.06 11.35
CA GLY A 91 -14.59 -17.99 11.63
C GLY A 91 -13.97 -18.64 10.40
N VAL A 92 -14.21 -18.10 9.20
CA VAL A 92 -13.78 -18.65 7.91
C VAL A 92 -12.94 -17.63 7.14
N GLN A 93 -13.47 -16.42 6.97
CA GLN A 93 -12.76 -15.38 6.25
C GLN A 93 -11.67 -14.76 7.13
N VAL A 94 -10.49 -14.57 6.53
CA VAL A 94 -9.37 -13.89 7.19
C VAL A 94 -9.67 -12.40 7.28
N ALA A 95 -9.51 -11.82 8.46
CA ALA A 95 -9.64 -10.39 8.71
C ALA A 95 -8.29 -9.70 8.61
N HIS A 96 -7.29 -10.25 9.29
CA HIS A 96 -5.91 -9.77 9.21
C HIS A 96 -4.90 -10.85 9.60
N GLU A 97 -3.65 -10.65 9.16
CA GLU A 97 -2.51 -11.53 9.45
C GLU A 97 -1.31 -10.70 9.89
N ARG A 98 -0.46 -11.32 10.70
CA ARG A 98 0.82 -10.80 11.16
C ARG A 98 1.90 -11.83 10.91
N HIS A 99 3.07 -11.37 10.48
CA HIS A 99 4.22 -12.23 10.22
C HIS A 99 5.49 -11.64 10.81
N ASP A 100 6.30 -12.49 11.42
CA ASP A 100 7.69 -12.29 11.79
C ASP A 100 8.52 -13.14 10.82
N PHE A 101 9.19 -12.51 9.86
CA PHE A 101 9.91 -13.21 8.80
C PHE A 101 11.38 -13.48 9.14
N ASP A 102 11.98 -12.65 10.02
CA ASP A 102 13.37 -12.81 10.43
C ASP A 102 13.51 -13.58 11.75
N PHE A 103 12.36 -13.94 12.39
CA PHE A 103 12.27 -14.75 13.60
C PHE A 103 12.89 -14.09 14.84
N ASP A 104 12.93 -12.79 14.89
CA ASP A 104 13.46 -12.05 16.05
C ASP A 104 12.43 -11.91 17.19
N GLY A 105 11.17 -12.25 16.93
CA GLY A 105 10.03 -12.16 17.84
C GLY A 105 9.27 -10.85 17.71
N ARG A 106 9.51 -10.10 16.63
CA ARG A 106 8.79 -8.86 16.30
C ARG A 106 8.14 -9.00 14.93
N LEU A 107 7.14 -8.17 14.68
CA LEU A 107 6.36 -8.30 13.46
C LEU A 107 6.93 -7.45 12.32
N ASP A 108 7.14 -8.08 11.17
CA ASP A 108 7.63 -7.43 9.95
C ASP A 108 6.51 -7.08 8.98
N GLN A 109 5.39 -7.80 9.06
CA GLN A 109 4.26 -7.57 8.17
C GLN A 109 2.93 -7.63 8.91
N LEU A 110 2.03 -6.72 8.51
CA LEU A 110 0.63 -6.72 8.87
C LEU A 110 -0.21 -6.62 7.61
N SER A 111 -1.08 -7.61 7.39
CA SER A 111 -1.98 -7.69 6.23
C SER A 111 -3.41 -7.60 6.66
N PHE A 112 -4.21 -6.76 6.00
CA PHE A 112 -5.64 -6.57 6.26
C PHE A 112 -6.45 -7.02 5.06
N TYR A 113 -7.52 -7.76 5.31
CA TYR A 113 -8.40 -8.30 4.28
C TYR A 113 -9.79 -7.72 4.39
N GLU A 114 -10.43 -7.50 3.25
CA GLU A 114 -11.82 -7.11 3.13
C GLU A 114 -12.53 -8.05 2.15
N ASN A 115 -13.59 -8.71 2.58
CA ASN A 115 -14.32 -9.69 1.78
C ASN A 115 -13.40 -10.80 1.19
N GLY A 116 -12.43 -11.27 1.97
CA GLY A 116 -11.47 -12.30 1.58
C GLY A 116 -10.43 -11.84 0.53
N GLN A 117 -10.31 -10.54 0.28
CA GLN A 117 -9.29 -9.98 -0.59
C GLN A 117 -8.35 -9.08 0.22
N LEU A 118 -7.07 -9.15 -0.09
CA LEU A 118 -6.09 -8.24 0.52
C LEU A 118 -6.45 -6.80 0.18
N ALA A 119 -6.65 -5.97 1.21
CA ALA A 119 -6.98 -4.56 1.10
C ALA A 119 -5.77 -3.66 1.38
N ARG A 120 -4.93 -4.05 2.34
CA ARG A 120 -3.75 -3.26 2.76
C ARG A 120 -2.68 -4.16 3.36
N LYS A 121 -1.40 -3.80 3.11
CA LYS A 121 -0.23 -4.31 3.84
C LYS A 121 0.55 -3.16 4.49
N GLU A 122 1.13 -3.45 5.63
CA GLU A 122 2.15 -2.63 6.30
C GLU A 122 3.39 -3.50 6.47
N LEU A 123 4.56 -2.99 6.12
CA LEU A 123 5.78 -3.76 6.03
C LEU A 123 6.94 -3.02 6.71
N ASP A 124 7.73 -3.75 7.46
CA ASP A 124 9.10 -3.43 7.79
C ASP A 124 10.00 -4.13 6.77
N THR A 125 10.49 -3.40 5.78
CA THR A 125 11.23 -4.02 4.65
C THR A 125 12.71 -4.20 4.93
N ASN A 126 13.20 -3.66 6.04
CA ASN A 126 14.60 -3.71 6.42
C ASN A 126 14.86 -4.39 7.77
N PHE A 127 13.81 -4.87 8.44
CA PHE A 127 13.89 -5.58 9.72
C PHE A 127 14.49 -4.75 10.86
N ASP A 128 14.20 -3.44 10.90
CA ASP A 128 14.63 -2.57 12.01
C ASP A 128 13.54 -2.35 13.06
N ASN A 129 12.41 -3.06 12.92
CA ASN A 129 11.21 -3.00 13.77
C ASN A 129 10.39 -1.71 13.61
N THR A 130 10.52 -1.05 12.46
CA THR A 130 9.73 0.12 12.12
C THR A 130 9.07 -0.10 10.76
N ILE A 131 7.75 0.03 10.71
CA ILE A 131 7.05 -0.03 9.43
C ILE A 131 7.50 1.12 8.55
N ASP A 132 8.02 0.79 7.37
CA ASP A 132 8.54 1.73 6.38
C ASP A 132 7.76 1.74 5.07
N THR A 133 6.91 0.75 4.83
CA THR A 133 6.17 0.60 3.56
C THR A 133 4.71 0.25 3.80
N TRP A 134 3.81 0.99 3.14
CA TRP A 134 2.37 0.76 3.14
C TRP A 134 1.88 0.55 1.72
N LEU A 135 1.15 -0.56 1.49
CA LEU A 135 0.55 -0.91 0.21
C LEU A 135 -0.97 -0.94 0.34
N TRP A 136 -1.67 -0.43 -0.65
CA TRP A 136 -3.13 -0.56 -0.79
C TRP A 136 -3.48 -1.36 -2.02
N CYS A 137 -4.46 -2.23 -1.88
CA CYS A 137 -4.92 -3.15 -2.90
C CYS A 137 -6.35 -2.81 -3.34
N GLY A 138 -6.64 -3.06 -4.61
CA GLY A 138 -7.98 -2.97 -5.17
C GLY A 138 -8.12 -3.89 -6.37
N ASN A 139 -9.20 -4.69 -6.41
CA ASN A 139 -9.47 -5.64 -7.48
C ASN A 139 -8.32 -6.64 -7.75
N GLY A 140 -7.58 -7.03 -6.71
CA GLY A 140 -6.45 -7.96 -6.81
C GLY A 140 -5.13 -7.35 -7.29
N TRP A 141 -5.04 -6.03 -7.35
CA TRP A 141 -3.84 -5.30 -7.77
C TRP A 141 -3.44 -4.26 -6.73
N VAL A 142 -2.14 -3.96 -6.66
CA VAL A 142 -1.67 -2.78 -5.94
C VAL A 142 -2.20 -1.55 -6.67
N THR A 143 -2.77 -0.60 -5.91
CA THR A 143 -3.30 0.67 -6.41
C THR A 143 -2.51 1.88 -5.93
N ARG A 144 -1.85 1.75 -4.79
CA ARG A 144 -1.06 2.81 -4.15
C ARG A 144 0.00 2.19 -3.26
N ALA A 145 1.15 2.88 -3.16
CA ALA A 145 2.14 2.63 -2.13
C ALA A 145 2.61 3.95 -1.48
N GLU A 146 3.02 3.86 -0.23
CA GLU A 146 3.74 4.92 0.48
C GLU A 146 4.98 4.31 1.11
N ARG A 147 6.09 5.06 1.13
CA ARG A 147 7.34 4.59 1.71
C ARG A 147 8.00 5.68 2.54
N ASP A 148 8.56 5.28 3.67
CA ASP A 148 9.53 6.03 4.45
C ASP A 148 10.93 5.50 4.08
N ARG A 149 11.48 5.99 2.98
CA ARG A 149 12.78 5.57 2.46
C ARG A 149 13.94 6.07 3.34
N GLN A 150 13.73 7.21 3.98
CA GLN A 150 14.73 7.84 4.86
C GLN A 150 14.69 7.32 6.30
N ARG A 151 13.66 6.52 6.67
CA ARG A 151 13.51 5.85 7.97
C ARG A 151 13.48 6.80 9.16
N ASP A 152 12.80 7.92 9.00
CA ASP A 152 12.63 8.91 10.07
C ASP A 152 11.21 8.95 10.64
N GLY A 153 10.35 8.02 10.23
CA GLY A 153 8.95 7.90 10.62
C GLY A 153 8.00 8.74 9.77
N ARG A 154 8.50 9.32 8.67
CA ARG A 154 7.70 10.10 7.72
C ARG A 154 7.73 9.47 6.34
N VAL A 155 6.59 9.51 5.65
CA VAL A 155 6.54 9.10 4.26
C VAL A 155 7.21 10.16 3.40
N ASP A 156 8.16 9.75 2.59
CA ASP A 156 8.89 10.57 1.63
C ASP A 156 8.67 10.14 0.17
N VAL A 157 7.97 9.00 -0.08
CA VAL A 157 7.61 8.53 -1.43
C VAL A 157 6.15 8.15 -1.48
N TRP A 158 5.43 8.63 -2.50
CA TRP A 158 4.04 8.27 -2.80
C TRP A 158 3.96 7.75 -4.23
N GLU A 159 3.42 6.55 -4.39
CA GLU A 159 3.32 5.86 -5.68
C GLU A 159 1.86 5.55 -6.00
N VAL A 160 1.47 5.71 -7.26
CA VAL A 160 0.14 5.38 -7.80
C VAL A 160 0.29 4.29 -8.86
N TYR A 161 -0.64 3.35 -8.84
CA TYR A 161 -0.65 2.19 -9.72
C TYR A 161 -2.00 2.04 -10.41
N GLU A 162 -1.95 1.65 -11.69
CA GLU A 162 -3.12 1.20 -12.45
C GLU A 162 -2.92 -0.26 -12.86
N GLN A 163 -3.84 -1.13 -12.42
CA GLN A 163 -3.74 -2.59 -12.66
C GLN A 163 -2.38 -3.17 -12.23
N GLY A 164 -1.82 -2.67 -11.11
CA GLY A 164 -0.54 -3.11 -10.57
C GLY A 164 0.70 -2.56 -11.28
N LEU A 165 0.56 -1.72 -12.30
CA LEU A 165 1.66 -1.02 -12.95
C LEU A 165 1.75 0.39 -12.40
N ILE A 166 2.96 0.80 -12.00
CA ILE A 166 3.20 2.17 -11.56
C ILE A 166 2.92 3.17 -12.70
N THR A 167 2.19 4.25 -12.38
CA THR A 167 1.87 5.33 -13.31
C THR A 167 2.46 6.65 -12.89
N GLU A 168 2.56 6.89 -11.58
CA GLU A 168 3.08 8.12 -10.99
C GLU A 168 3.86 7.82 -9.71
N ALA A 169 4.90 8.60 -9.44
CA ALA A 169 5.57 8.67 -8.15
C ALA A 169 5.89 10.12 -7.78
N GLN A 170 5.84 10.42 -6.49
CA GLN A 170 6.16 11.72 -5.91
C GLN A 170 7.18 11.52 -4.79
N TYR A 171 8.11 12.46 -4.66
CA TYR A 171 9.20 12.35 -3.70
C TYR A 171 9.41 13.66 -2.94
N ASP A 172 9.57 13.53 -1.64
CA ASP A 172 10.09 14.54 -0.71
C ASP A 172 11.52 14.13 -0.36
N ASP A 173 12.48 14.46 -1.23
CA ASP A 173 13.87 14.01 -1.13
C ASP A 173 14.64 14.69 0.02
N ASN A 174 14.19 15.88 0.43
CA ASN A 174 14.82 16.67 1.49
C ASN A 174 14.09 16.59 2.84
N ASN A 175 12.94 15.87 2.87
CA ASN A 175 12.14 15.62 4.06
C ASN A 175 11.60 16.89 4.77
N ASP A 176 11.30 17.94 3.99
CA ASP A 176 10.70 19.17 4.50
C ASP A 176 9.15 19.15 4.50
N GLY A 177 8.55 18.05 4.04
CA GLY A 177 7.10 17.82 3.95
C GLY A 177 6.49 18.31 2.65
N ARG A 178 7.31 18.68 1.65
CA ARG A 178 6.90 19.08 0.32
C ARG A 178 7.47 18.13 -0.73
N VAL A 179 6.78 18.00 -1.85
CA VAL A 179 7.25 17.19 -2.98
C VAL A 179 8.11 18.07 -3.88
N GLU A 180 9.35 17.64 -4.16
CA GLU A 180 10.26 18.32 -5.11
C GLU A 180 10.45 17.56 -6.41
N LYS A 181 10.01 16.29 -6.49
CA LYS A 181 10.19 15.47 -7.68
C LYS A 181 8.93 14.69 -8.01
N TRP A 182 8.57 14.66 -9.30
CA TRP A 182 7.45 13.88 -9.84
C TRP A 182 7.94 13.02 -10.99
N ASP A 183 7.72 11.72 -10.92
CA ASP A 183 7.97 10.77 -11.98
C ASP A 183 6.65 10.30 -12.60
N SER A 184 6.59 10.24 -13.94
CA SER A 184 5.48 9.65 -14.67
C SER A 184 5.96 8.42 -15.43
N PHE A 185 5.11 7.40 -15.45
CA PHE A 185 5.46 6.10 -16.03
C PHE A 185 4.44 5.71 -17.11
N ARG A 186 4.90 4.92 -18.08
CA ARG A 186 4.06 4.25 -19.06
C ARG A 186 4.44 2.77 -19.12
N ASN A 187 3.47 1.89 -18.94
CA ASN A 187 3.70 0.45 -18.80
C ASN A 187 4.75 0.11 -17.70
N GLY A 188 4.73 0.83 -16.58
CA GLY A 188 5.71 0.68 -15.50
C GLY A 188 7.09 1.29 -15.76
N LYS A 189 7.36 1.82 -16.97
CA LYS A 189 8.65 2.43 -17.34
C LYS A 189 8.60 3.94 -17.19
N LEU A 190 9.64 4.52 -16.58
CA LEU A 190 9.81 5.97 -16.44
C LEU A 190 9.85 6.65 -17.80
N VAL A 191 8.99 7.65 -18.01
CA VAL A 191 8.91 8.43 -19.27
C VAL A 191 9.17 9.91 -19.05
N LEU A 192 8.94 10.43 -17.85
CA LEU A 192 9.10 11.86 -17.56
C LEU A 192 9.43 12.02 -16.08
N THR A 193 10.44 12.85 -15.79
CA THR A 193 10.70 13.36 -14.44
C THR A 193 10.57 14.88 -14.43
N LYS A 194 9.93 15.43 -13.42
CA LYS A 194 9.84 16.87 -13.15
C LYS A 194 10.48 17.19 -11.82
N TYR A 195 11.03 18.40 -11.69
CA TYR A 195 11.66 18.87 -10.46
C TYR A 195 11.19 20.29 -10.12
N ASP A 196 10.99 20.55 -8.85
CA ASP A 196 10.79 21.87 -8.24
C ASP A 196 12.11 22.27 -7.56
N ASP A 197 12.92 23.07 -8.27
CA ASP A 197 14.24 23.47 -7.76
C ASP A 197 14.14 24.68 -6.80
N ASN A 198 13.09 25.50 -6.92
CA ASN A 198 12.89 26.72 -6.13
C ASN A 198 11.97 26.52 -4.90
N ARG A 199 11.31 25.31 -4.79
CA ARG A 199 10.42 24.90 -3.69
C ARG A 199 9.14 25.70 -3.55
N ASP A 200 8.58 26.17 -4.66
CA ASP A 200 7.30 26.85 -4.68
C ASP A 200 6.09 25.91 -4.85
N GLY A 201 6.34 24.61 -5.08
CA GLY A 201 5.35 23.56 -5.27
C GLY A 201 4.96 23.35 -6.73
N GLU A 202 5.61 24.05 -7.66
CA GLU A 202 5.43 23.89 -9.10
C GLU A 202 6.73 23.43 -9.76
N PRO A 203 6.71 22.54 -10.76
CA PRO A 203 7.94 22.10 -11.42
C PRO A 203 8.61 23.21 -12.23
N ASP A 204 9.90 23.46 -11.99
CA ASP A 204 10.75 24.40 -12.75
C ASP A 204 11.35 23.77 -14.00
N ARG A 205 11.63 22.47 -13.99
CA ARG A 205 12.26 21.76 -15.10
C ARG A 205 11.73 20.34 -15.24
N SER A 206 11.90 19.80 -16.44
CA SER A 206 11.54 18.42 -16.75
C SER A 206 12.63 17.71 -17.54
N HIS A 207 12.63 16.40 -17.44
CA HIS A 207 13.49 15.50 -18.22
C HIS A 207 12.64 14.39 -18.82
N ASP A 208 12.54 14.38 -20.15
CA ASP A 208 11.81 13.36 -20.91
C ASP A 208 12.73 12.18 -21.23
N MET A 209 12.24 10.95 -21.00
CA MET A 209 12.90 9.73 -21.44
C MET A 209 12.49 9.43 -22.89
N PRO A 210 13.45 9.07 -23.79
CA PRO A 210 13.11 8.72 -25.16
C PRO A 210 12.12 7.55 -25.23
N LEU A 211 11.00 7.72 -25.93
CA LEU A 211 9.96 6.69 -26.10
C LEU A 211 10.50 5.38 -26.69
N GLN A 212 11.60 5.44 -27.45
CA GLN A 212 12.26 4.27 -28.04
C GLN A 212 12.90 3.34 -27.01
N SER A 213 13.09 3.80 -25.77
CA SER A 213 13.60 3.00 -24.66
C SER A 213 12.48 2.30 -23.85
N ILE A 214 11.21 2.52 -24.21
CA ILE A 214 10.09 1.88 -23.52
C ILE A 214 9.96 0.44 -24.02
N GLY A 215 10.54 -0.49 -23.28
CA GLY A 215 10.42 -1.92 -23.49
C GLY A 215 9.00 -2.46 -23.18
N PRO A 216 8.83 -3.78 -23.14
CA PRO A 216 7.60 -4.39 -22.67
C PRO A 216 7.26 -3.89 -21.26
N ALA A 217 5.97 -3.97 -20.89
CA ALA A 217 5.52 -3.62 -19.54
C ALA A 217 6.30 -4.41 -18.48
N ASP A 218 6.54 -3.78 -17.33
CA ASP A 218 7.04 -4.48 -16.15
C ASP A 218 5.98 -5.47 -15.63
N ASP A 219 6.39 -6.38 -14.76
CA ASP A 219 5.46 -7.25 -14.08
C ASP A 219 4.54 -6.43 -13.17
N ALA A 220 3.23 -6.62 -13.35
CA ALA A 220 2.24 -5.91 -12.56
C ALA A 220 2.17 -6.49 -11.13
N LEU A 221 2.16 -5.61 -10.13
CA LEU A 221 2.10 -5.98 -8.73
C LEU A 221 0.69 -6.47 -8.36
N ARG A 222 0.58 -7.76 -8.04
CA ARG A 222 -0.66 -8.40 -7.61
C ARG A 222 -0.79 -8.38 -6.09
N CYS A 223 -2.02 -8.33 -5.65
CA CYS A 223 -2.37 -8.55 -4.25
C CYS A 223 -2.87 -9.99 -4.09
N GLU A 224 -2.28 -10.70 -3.13
CA GLU A 224 -2.67 -12.08 -2.82
C GLU A 224 -4.06 -12.11 -2.18
N ARG A 225 -4.78 -13.20 -2.38
CA ARG A 225 -6.02 -13.48 -1.64
C ARG A 225 -5.65 -14.10 -0.31
N GLY A 226 -6.41 -13.81 0.75
CA GLY A 226 -6.36 -14.57 1.99
C GLY A 226 -6.93 -15.98 1.73
N GLU A 227 -6.08 -17.00 1.83
CA GLU A 227 -6.49 -18.41 1.74
C GLU A 227 -6.96 -18.93 3.10
#